data_c4da35e24da70e206781548fcb35a54f
#
_entry.id   c4da35e24da70e206781548fcb35a54f
#
_cell.length_a   1.000
_cell.length_b   1.000
_cell.length_c   1.000
_cell.angle_alpha   90.00
_cell.angle_beta   90.00
_cell.angle_gamma   90.00
#
_symmetry.space_group_name_H-M   'P 1'
#
loop_
_entity.id
_entity.type
_entity.pdbx_description
1 polymer ?
#
loop_
_entity_poly.entity_id
_entity_poly.type
_entity_poly.pdbx_seq_one_letter_code
_entity_poly.pdbx_strand_id
1 'polypeptide(L)'
;MDSSVLSTSSEDSPQLAKDVDYAEAILKAWTSDADERTAKQTSTCSHIEYKCNNKDETSLYGCIYRKSQLIEDNESSVPGLILFHTGAGPQDMFLRWKADSLVNDKELFPNGCVVLIADIIGDREGWAWSDRTKYDSVRKSILIPDENGERNELKCRVQAAIDTLSAQPGVDADQIAALGFCMGGHPILELARMNVPSVKVLVTYHGVFDGVDRLSHVSGIENKSSNSDDEVTTSKPNVLVCTGEDDPFVGKQDLALATAMFNDIGCNCRVMEFEKTRHGFTNPAQDYNPSDAFAFNEDSYSKSWSATRDLLKKAFKVNK
;
A
#
# COMPACT_ATOMS: atom_id res chain seq x y z
N MET A 1 55.19 -16.78 -20.03
CA MET A 1 54.93 -15.50 -19.32
C MET A 1 54.13 -14.67 -20.29
N ASP A 2 52.86 -14.71 -20.14
CA ASP A 2 51.96 -13.92 -20.99
C ASP A 2 50.89 -13.30 -20.07
N SER A 3 51.04 -12.02 -19.84
CA SER A 3 50.16 -11.21 -18.99
C SER A 3 49.12 -10.56 -19.88
N SER A 4 47.97 -11.24 -20.07
CA SER A 4 46.81 -10.65 -20.69
C SER A 4 46.08 -9.74 -19.68
N VAL A 5 46.26 -8.44 -19.87
CA VAL A 5 45.54 -7.38 -19.21
C VAL A 5 44.03 -7.49 -19.56
N LEU A 6 43.22 -7.83 -18.58
CA LEU A 6 41.79 -7.67 -18.65
C LEU A 6 41.44 -6.19 -18.57
N SER A 7 41.15 -5.58 -19.69
CA SER A 7 40.48 -4.29 -19.75
C SER A 7 39.01 -4.50 -19.45
N THR A 8 38.60 -4.18 -18.22
CA THR A 8 37.18 -3.99 -17.89
C THR A 8 36.76 -2.63 -18.41
N SER A 9 36.17 -2.58 -19.61
CA SER A 9 35.35 -1.45 -20.01
C SER A 9 34.03 -1.55 -19.26
N SER A 10 33.88 -0.76 -18.19
CA SER A 10 32.59 -0.49 -17.56
C SER A 10 31.82 0.42 -18.52
N GLU A 11 31.15 -0.14 -19.49
CA GLU A 11 30.03 0.55 -20.12
C GLU A 11 28.90 0.53 -19.09
N ASP A 12 28.69 1.65 -18.40
CA ASP A 12 27.52 1.87 -17.56
C ASP A 12 26.29 1.66 -18.45
N SER A 13 25.55 0.58 -18.16
CA SER A 13 24.36 0.28 -18.96
C SER A 13 23.35 1.42 -18.74
N PRO A 14 22.57 1.82 -19.77
CA PRO A 14 21.55 2.85 -19.62
C PRO A 14 20.53 2.56 -18.51
N GLN A 15 20.36 1.28 -18.15
CA GLN A 15 19.51 0.83 -17.06
C GLN A 15 20.09 1.19 -15.70
N LEU A 16 21.39 0.99 -15.48
CA LEU A 16 22.05 1.32 -14.21
C LEU A 16 21.97 2.82 -13.91
N ALA A 17 22.19 3.69 -14.94
CA ALA A 17 22.02 5.12 -14.80
C ALA A 17 20.61 5.51 -14.37
N LYS A 18 19.56 4.90 -14.96
CA LYS A 18 18.16 5.15 -14.59
C LYS A 18 17.81 4.68 -13.18
N ASP A 19 18.36 3.57 -12.74
CA ASP A 19 18.16 3.08 -11.37
C ASP A 19 18.81 4.05 -10.34
N VAL A 20 19.93 4.69 -10.68
CA VAL A 20 20.56 5.73 -9.87
C VAL A 20 19.68 6.98 -9.80
N ASP A 21 19.19 7.48 -10.94
CA ASP A 21 18.30 8.65 -11.01
C ASP A 21 17.01 8.43 -10.19
N TYR A 22 16.44 7.23 -10.25
CA TYR A 22 15.29 6.84 -9.45
C TYR A 22 15.59 6.93 -7.94
N ALA A 23 16.69 6.34 -7.51
CA ALA A 23 17.10 6.36 -6.12
C ALA A 23 17.39 7.80 -5.63
N GLU A 24 18.07 8.61 -6.43
CA GLU A 24 18.38 10.01 -6.11
C GLU A 24 17.12 10.86 -5.96
N ALA A 25 16.12 10.70 -6.84
CA ALA A 25 14.86 11.42 -6.75
C ALA A 25 14.11 11.12 -5.45
N ILE A 26 14.05 9.85 -5.04
CA ILE A 26 13.44 9.45 -3.77
C ILE A 26 14.26 9.99 -2.58
N LEU A 27 15.59 9.87 -2.62
CA LEU A 27 16.44 10.37 -1.55
C LEU A 27 16.31 11.89 -1.38
N LYS A 28 16.20 12.64 -2.47
CA LYS A 28 15.98 14.09 -2.43
C LYS A 28 14.65 14.43 -1.76
N ALA A 29 13.55 13.76 -2.15
CA ALA A 29 12.26 13.97 -1.54
C ALA A 29 12.27 13.58 -0.04
N TRP A 30 12.88 12.45 0.30
CA TRP A 30 13.00 11.97 1.68
C TRP A 30 13.85 12.91 2.55
N THR A 31 14.98 13.41 2.01
CA THR A 31 15.85 14.35 2.72
C THR A 31 15.15 15.68 2.96
N SER A 32 14.42 16.20 1.96
CA SER A 32 13.63 17.42 2.13
C SER A 32 12.59 17.28 3.25
N ASP A 33 11.87 16.17 3.31
CA ASP A 33 10.94 15.88 4.40
C ASP A 33 11.66 15.76 5.77
N ALA A 34 12.90 15.24 5.77
CA ALA A 34 13.68 15.04 7.00
C ALA A 34 14.26 16.36 7.55
N ASP A 35 14.65 17.29 6.69
CA ASP A 35 15.21 18.59 7.08
C ASP A 35 14.19 19.47 7.82
N GLU A 36 12.90 19.26 7.59
CA GLU A 36 11.81 19.91 8.32
C GLU A 36 11.59 19.33 9.73
N ARG A 37 12.28 18.22 10.06
CA ARG A 37 12.10 17.49 11.32
C ARG A 37 13.15 17.87 12.36
N THR A 38 12.76 17.91 13.62
CA THR A 38 13.72 18.06 14.71
C THR A 38 14.53 16.78 14.92
N ALA A 39 15.80 16.91 15.31
CA ALA A 39 16.73 15.79 15.53
C ALA A 39 16.27 14.69 16.51
N LYS A 40 15.15 14.90 17.22
CA LYS A 40 14.53 13.93 18.14
C LYS A 40 13.48 13.02 17.49
N GLN A 41 13.24 13.15 16.17
CA GLN A 41 12.20 12.40 15.44
C GLN A 41 12.84 11.32 14.57
N THR A 42 13.45 10.33 15.21
CA THR A 42 13.99 9.18 14.49
C THR A 42 12.95 8.05 14.47
N SER A 43 12.62 7.59 13.27
CA SER A 43 11.92 6.31 13.08
C SER A 43 12.92 5.16 13.10
N THR A 44 12.46 4.00 13.52
CA THR A 44 13.19 2.74 13.35
C THR A 44 12.53 1.92 12.27
N CYS A 45 13.33 1.22 11.47
CA CYS A 45 12.88 0.22 10.51
C CYS A 45 13.38 -1.16 10.93
N SER A 46 12.46 -2.10 11.06
CA SER A 46 12.77 -3.50 11.34
C SER A 46 12.22 -4.38 10.23
N HIS A 47 13.09 -5.18 9.61
CA HIS A 47 12.66 -6.20 8.66
C HIS A 47 12.02 -7.35 9.41
N ILE A 48 10.90 -7.83 8.91
CA ILE A 48 10.18 -8.97 9.48
C ILE A 48 9.89 -10.01 8.41
N GLU A 49 9.90 -11.26 8.84
CA GLU A 49 9.35 -12.37 8.09
C GLU A 49 8.08 -12.83 8.82
N TYR A 50 7.01 -13.03 8.06
CA TYR A 50 5.74 -13.54 8.58
C TYR A 50 5.14 -14.53 7.60
N LYS A 51 4.20 -15.35 8.05
CA LYS A 51 3.68 -16.43 7.24
C LYS A 51 2.20 -16.27 6.94
N CYS A 52 1.85 -16.64 5.73
CA CYS A 52 0.50 -16.88 5.30
C CYS A 52 0.02 -18.23 5.84
N ASN A 53 -1.15 -18.28 6.44
CA ASN A 53 -1.74 -19.53 6.93
C ASN A 53 -2.41 -20.30 5.77
N ASN A 54 -1.65 -20.58 4.72
CA ASN A 54 -2.03 -21.42 3.59
C ASN A 54 -1.33 -22.80 3.69
N LYS A 55 -1.65 -23.70 2.76
CA LYS A 55 -1.07 -25.07 2.76
C LYS A 55 0.45 -25.09 2.70
N ASP A 56 1.04 -24.09 2.06
CA ASP A 56 2.48 -24.02 1.79
C ASP A 56 3.22 -23.18 2.84
N GLU A 57 2.51 -22.62 3.82
CA GLU A 57 3.06 -21.69 4.82
C GLU A 57 3.96 -20.61 4.18
N THR A 58 3.47 -19.99 3.10
CA THR A 58 4.25 -19.05 2.29
C THR A 58 4.87 -17.96 3.16
N SER A 59 6.19 -17.81 3.11
CA SER A 59 6.91 -16.72 3.77
C SER A 59 6.70 -15.42 3.04
N LEU A 60 6.39 -14.38 3.80
CA LEU A 60 6.20 -13.00 3.35
C LEU A 60 7.21 -12.09 4.08
N TYR A 61 7.69 -11.05 3.40
CA TYR A 61 8.77 -10.21 3.91
C TYR A 61 8.35 -8.76 3.94
N GLY A 62 8.31 -8.18 5.12
CA GLY A 62 7.87 -6.81 5.31
C GLY A 62 8.87 -5.95 6.09
N CYS A 63 8.49 -4.69 6.27
CA CYS A 63 9.22 -3.75 7.12
C CYS A 63 8.25 -3.07 8.08
N ILE A 64 8.59 -3.06 9.36
CA ILE A 64 7.90 -2.30 10.39
C ILE A 64 8.62 -0.99 10.63
N TYR A 65 7.88 0.11 10.51
CA TYR A 65 8.32 1.46 10.85
C TYR A 65 7.58 1.94 12.10
N ARG A 66 8.33 2.52 13.06
CA ARG A 66 7.77 3.13 14.27
C ARG A 66 8.71 4.19 14.84
N LYS A 67 8.23 5.06 15.71
CA LYS A 67 9.10 5.92 16.51
C LYS A 67 9.88 5.10 17.54
N SER A 68 11.13 5.45 17.76
CA SER A 68 11.99 4.79 18.76
C SER A 68 11.37 4.83 20.17
N GLN A 69 10.69 5.92 20.51
CA GLN A 69 10.03 6.10 21.80
C GLN A 69 8.87 5.12 22.08
N LEU A 70 8.16 4.67 21.01
CA LEU A 70 7.07 3.69 21.17
C LEU A 70 7.55 2.29 21.57
N ILE A 71 8.85 2.02 21.47
CA ILE A 71 9.45 0.74 21.92
C ILE A 71 9.57 0.70 23.44
N GLU A 72 9.74 1.87 24.07
CA GLU A 72 9.99 2.00 25.52
C GLU A 72 8.69 2.13 26.31
N ASP A 73 7.61 2.59 25.66
CA ASP A 73 6.31 2.85 26.30
C ASP A 73 5.28 1.78 25.89
N ASN A 74 5.20 0.72 26.70
CA ASN A 74 4.25 -0.38 26.48
C ASN A 74 2.79 -0.02 26.83
N GLU A 75 2.50 1.16 27.34
CA GLU A 75 1.15 1.56 27.77
C GLU A 75 0.40 2.37 26.71
N SER A 76 1.09 2.93 25.71
CA SER A 76 0.44 3.71 24.66
C SER A 76 -0.03 2.84 23.50
N SER A 77 -1.33 2.90 23.22
CA SER A 77 -1.95 2.26 22.05
C SER A 77 -2.08 3.28 20.92
N VAL A 78 -1.52 2.96 19.73
CA VAL A 78 -1.49 3.85 18.57
C VAL A 78 -2.06 3.16 17.33
N PRO A 79 -2.58 3.93 16.33
CA PRO A 79 -3.08 3.34 15.09
C PRO A 79 -2.02 2.54 14.33
N GLY A 80 -2.47 1.47 13.67
CA GLY A 80 -1.67 0.69 12.72
C GLY A 80 -1.98 1.05 11.27
N LEU A 81 -0.95 1.16 10.43
CA LEU A 81 -1.11 1.38 9.00
C LEU A 81 -0.43 0.28 8.20
N ILE A 82 -1.09 -0.21 7.16
CA ILE A 82 -0.51 -1.15 6.20
C ILE A 82 -0.28 -0.41 4.87
N LEU A 83 0.93 -0.50 4.33
CA LEU A 83 1.23 -0.06 2.97
C LEU A 83 1.39 -1.27 2.07
N PHE A 84 0.52 -1.39 1.07
CA PHE A 84 0.64 -2.40 0.01
C PHE A 84 1.40 -1.85 -1.17
N HIS A 85 2.41 -2.57 -1.60
CA HIS A 85 3.43 -2.15 -2.54
C HIS A 85 2.97 -2.13 -4.00
N THR A 86 3.76 -1.47 -4.83
CA THR A 86 3.73 -1.52 -6.29
C THR A 86 4.32 -2.84 -6.81
N GLY A 87 4.41 -3.00 -8.12
CA GLY A 87 5.15 -4.12 -8.72
C GLY A 87 6.64 -4.19 -8.33
N ALA A 88 7.22 -3.12 -7.78
CA ALA A 88 8.60 -3.09 -7.30
C ALA A 88 8.82 -3.87 -5.99
N GLY A 89 7.73 -4.26 -5.31
CA GLY A 89 7.81 -5.07 -4.10
C GLY A 89 7.95 -4.28 -2.79
N PRO A 90 8.06 -4.99 -1.65
CA PRO A 90 8.00 -4.38 -0.32
C PRO A 90 9.27 -3.60 0.06
N GLN A 91 10.36 -3.75 -0.71
CA GLN A 91 11.64 -3.07 -0.46
C GLN A 91 11.77 -1.74 -1.20
N ASP A 92 10.73 -1.32 -1.95
CA ASP A 92 10.74 -0.07 -2.70
C ASP A 92 11.04 1.14 -1.80
N MET A 93 12.05 1.91 -2.16
CA MET A 93 12.48 3.12 -1.43
C MET A 93 11.34 4.14 -1.31
N PHE A 94 10.45 4.24 -2.31
CA PHE A 94 9.28 5.10 -2.25
C PHE A 94 8.38 4.75 -1.07
N LEU A 95 8.10 3.45 -0.86
CA LEU A 95 7.29 3.02 0.28
C LEU A 95 7.99 3.24 1.62
N ARG A 96 9.31 3.06 1.67
CA ARG A 96 10.10 3.35 2.86
C ARG A 96 10.02 4.82 3.24
N TRP A 97 10.14 5.71 2.25
CA TRP A 97 9.93 7.14 2.46
C TRP A 97 8.52 7.43 2.97
N LYS A 98 7.47 6.83 2.36
CA LYS A 98 6.09 7.03 2.82
C LYS A 98 5.86 6.51 4.23
N ALA A 99 6.40 5.35 4.58
CA ALA A 99 6.30 4.79 5.94
C ALA A 99 6.99 5.70 6.97
N ASP A 100 8.19 6.18 6.65
CA ASP A 100 8.93 7.10 7.51
C ASP A 100 8.18 8.44 7.67
N SER A 101 7.64 9.00 6.58
CA SER A 101 6.86 10.24 6.61
C SER A 101 5.60 10.11 7.48
N LEU A 102 4.88 8.99 7.37
CA LEU A 102 3.69 8.72 8.20
C LEU A 102 4.03 8.61 9.69
N VAL A 103 5.06 7.84 10.04
CA VAL A 103 5.48 7.66 11.44
C VAL A 103 5.90 8.97 12.08
N ASN A 104 6.46 9.88 11.30
CA ASN A 104 6.94 11.17 11.79
C ASN A 104 5.92 12.31 11.70
N ASP A 105 4.75 12.08 11.10
CA ASP A 105 3.71 13.09 10.97
C ASP A 105 2.99 13.35 12.31
N LYS A 106 3.46 14.35 13.05
CA LYS A 106 2.90 14.72 14.37
C LYS A 106 1.51 15.34 14.30
N GLU A 107 1.17 15.97 13.18
CA GLU A 107 -0.16 16.54 13.01
C GLU A 107 -1.21 15.44 12.77
N LEU A 108 -0.81 14.37 12.08
CA LEU A 108 -1.67 13.23 11.79
C LEU A 108 -1.68 12.24 12.95
N PHE A 109 -0.52 11.99 13.54
CA PHE A 109 -0.34 11.03 14.63
C PHE A 109 0.46 11.66 15.78
N PRO A 110 -0.19 12.49 16.64
CA PRO A 110 0.50 13.14 17.76
C PRO A 110 1.24 12.18 18.68
N ASN A 111 0.62 11.02 18.93
CA ASN A 111 1.18 9.94 19.77
C ASN A 111 1.98 8.92 18.96
N GLY A 112 2.09 9.09 17.64
CA GLY A 112 2.74 8.18 16.71
C GLY A 112 1.79 7.17 16.08
N CYS A 113 2.34 6.35 15.21
CA CYS A 113 1.69 5.18 14.60
C CYS A 113 2.73 4.10 14.33
N VAL A 114 2.26 2.89 14.03
CA VAL A 114 3.09 1.81 13.53
C VAL A 114 2.71 1.53 12.09
N VAL A 115 3.69 1.46 11.20
CA VAL A 115 3.47 1.22 9.77
C VAL A 115 4.12 -0.09 9.36
N LEU A 116 3.35 -0.98 8.76
CA LEU A 116 3.83 -2.19 8.09
C LEU A 116 3.85 -1.95 6.58
N ILE A 117 5.00 -2.03 5.95
CA ILE A 117 5.08 -2.28 4.50
C ILE A 117 4.89 -3.78 4.31
N ALA A 118 3.74 -4.18 3.78
CA ALA A 118 3.37 -5.58 3.66
C ALA A 118 3.77 -6.15 2.30
N ASP A 119 4.32 -7.36 2.32
CA ASP A 119 4.58 -8.16 1.13
C ASP A 119 3.33 -8.94 0.73
N ILE A 120 2.95 -8.89 -0.53
CA ILE A 120 1.85 -9.67 -1.11
C ILE A 120 2.31 -10.63 -2.21
N ILE A 121 3.61 -10.66 -2.52
CA ILE A 121 4.16 -11.46 -3.62
C ILE A 121 5.04 -12.63 -3.15
N GLY A 122 5.54 -12.59 -1.91
CA GLY A 122 6.44 -13.60 -1.37
C GLY A 122 7.88 -13.49 -1.93
N ASP A 123 8.30 -12.31 -2.35
CA ASP A 123 9.63 -12.05 -2.86
C ASP A 123 10.30 -10.93 -2.08
N ARG A 124 11.32 -11.28 -1.31
CA ARG A 124 12.03 -10.37 -0.44
C ARG A 124 12.62 -9.16 -1.18
N GLU A 125 13.13 -9.37 -2.39
CA GLU A 125 13.84 -8.34 -3.13
C GLU A 125 12.95 -7.52 -4.06
N GLY A 126 11.73 -8.02 -4.34
CA GLY A 126 10.85 -7.42 -5.33
C GLY A 126 11.33 -7.66 -6.75
N TRP A 127 10.94 -6.79 -7.68
CA TRP A 127 11.27 -6.93 -9.11
C TRP A 127 11.87 -5.68 -9.68
N ALA A 128 12.83 -5.86 -10.57
CA ALA A 128 13.25 -4.77 -11.44
C ALA A 128 12.09 -4.36 -12.37
N TRP A 129 12.02 -3.09 -12.70
CA TRP A 129 10.99 -2.52 -13.59
C TRP A 129 10.91 -3.21 -14.95
N SER A 130 12.01 -3.82 -15.38
CA SER A 130 12.15 -4.53 -16.64
C SER A 130 11.69 -5.98 -16.58
N ASP A 131 11.52 -6.58 -15.39
CA ASP A 131 11.12 -8.00 -15.24
C ASP A 131 9.60 -8.18 -15.24
N ARG A 132 9.03 -8.07 -16.43
CA ARG A 132 7.60 -8.30 -16.65
C ARG A 132 7.17 -9.73 -16.45
N THR A 133 8.04 -10.70 -16.69
CA THR A 133 7.72 -12.13 -16.61
C THR A 133 7.30 -12.50 -15.19
N LYS A 134 8.06 -12.04 -14.19
CA LYS A 134 7.78 -12.28 -12.78
C LYS A 134 6.48 -11.60 -12.33
N TYR A 135 6.28 -10.35 -12.74
CA TYR A 135 5.03 -9.62 -12.49
C TYR A 135 3.82 -10.35 -13.05
N ASP A 136 3.87 -10.78 -14.32
CA ASP A 136 2.75 -11.44 -14.98
C ASP A 136 2.43 -12.79 -14.35
N SER A 137 3.44 -13.53 -13.88
CA SER A 137 3.27 -14.77 -13.13
C SER A 137 2.51 -14.56 -11.83
N VAL A 138 2.94 -13.60 -11.00
CA VAL A 138 2.27 -13.26 -9.74
C VAL A 138 0.87 -12.69 -9.96
N ARG A 139 0.72 -11.78 -10.90
CA ARG A 139 -0.60 -11.25 -11.26
C ARG A 139 -1.57 -12.39 -11.57
N LYS A 140 -1.16 -13.33 -12.38
CA LYS A 140 -2.00 -14.46 -12.78
C LYS A 140 -2.35 -15.39 -11.61
N SER A 141 -1.43 -15.63 -10.69
CA SER A 141 -1.60 -16.62 -9.62
C SER A 141 -2.25 -16.05 -8.36
N ILE A 142 -2.10 -14.73 -8.09
CA ILE A 142 -2.50 -14.11 -6.82
C ILE A 142 -3.56 -13.04 -7.01
N LEU A 143 -3.42 -12.19 -8.04
CA LEU A 143 -4.26 -11.00 -8.19
C LEU A 143 -5.50 -11.25 -9.03
N ILE A 144 -5.45 -12.16 -10.00
CA ILE A 144 -6.59 -12.48 -10.84
C ILE A 144 -7.47 -13.53 -10.16
N PRO A 145 -8.80 -13.33 -10.09
CA PRO A 145 -9.72 -14.28 -9.48
C PRO A 145 -9.68 -15.66 -10.16
N ASP A 146 -9.87 -16.69 -9.39
CA ASP A 146 -10.07 -18.06 -9.86
C ASP A 146 -11.43 -18.25 -10.60
N GLU A 147 -11.77 -19.46 -10.99
CA GLU A 147 -13.01 -19.81 -11.68
C GLU A 147 -14.28 -19.57 -10.82
N ASN A 148 -14.11 -19.52 -9.49
CA ASN A 148 -15.18 -19.25 -8.54
C ASN A 148 -15.29 -17.74 -8.20
N GLY A 149 -14.46 -16.90 -8.79
CA GLY A 149 -14.41 -15.47 -8.51
C GLY A 149 -13.73 -15.13 -7.19
N GLU A 150 -12.81 -15.99 -6.71
CA GLU A 150 -12.13 -15.83 -5.45
C GLU A 150 -10.62 -15.63 -5.62
N ARG A 151 -10.03 -14.88 -4.66
CA ARG A 151 -8.59 -14.62 -4.56
C ARG A 151 -8.05 -15.19 -3.25
N ASN A 152 -8.20 -16.49 -3.03
CA ASN A 152 -7.91 -17.11 -1.75
C ASN A 152 -6.45 -16.90 -1.29
N GLU A 153 -5.50 -16.93 -2.22
CA GLU A 153 -4.11 -16.65 -1.90
C GLU A 153 -3.90 -15.19 -1.48
N LEU A 154 -4.49 -14.23 -2.17
CA LEU A 154 -4.42 -12.82 -1.80
C LEU A 154 -5.09 -12.56 -0.45
N LYS A 155 -6.27 -13.14 -0.20
CA LYS A 155 -6.96 -13.06 1.10
C LYS A 155 -6.06 -13.53 2.24
N CYS A 156 -5.39 -14.67 2.06
CA CYS A 156 -4.49 -15.23 3.06
C CYS A 156 -3.34 -14.26 3.38
N ARG A 157 -2.71 -13.69 2.34
CA ARG A 157 -1.59 -12.76 2.50
C ARG A 157 -2.00 -11.45 3.14
N VAL A 158 -3.16 -10.93 2.75
CA VAL A 158 -3.74 -9.72 3.34
C VAL A 158 -4.11 -9.93 4.81
N GLN A 159 -4.70 -11.09 5.15
CA GLN A 159 -5.00 -11.44 6.54
C GLN A 159 -3.71 -11.55 7.36
N ALA A 160 -2.69 -12.21 6.83
CA ALA A 160 -1.39 -12.32 7.50
C ALA A 160 -0.75 -10.94 7.78
N ALA A 161 -0.92 -9.97 6.88
CA ALA A 161 -0.45 -8.60 7.09
C ALA A 161 -1.20 -7.91 8.25
N ILE A 162 -2.53 -8.08 8.33
CA ILE A 162 -3.35 -7.54 9.44
C ILE A 162 -2.91 -8.16 10.77
N ASP A 163 -2.83 -9.49 10.81
CA ASP A 163 -2.47 -10.23 12.03
C ASP A 163 -1.08 -9.82 12.51
N THR A 164 -0.15 -9.70 11.57
CA THR A 164 1.23 -9.28 11.84
C THR A 164 1.31 -7.87 12.41
N LEU A 165 0.58 -6.91 11.82
CA LEU A 165 0.55 -5.55 12.33
C LEU A 165 -0.15 -5.46 13.68
N SER A 166 -1.29 -6.12 13.83
CA SER A 166 -2.08 -6.12 15.07
C SER A 166 -1.33 -6.73 16.25
N ALA A 167 -0.42 -7.68 15.99
CA ALA A 167 0.43 -8.29 17.01
C ALA A 167 1.66 -7.42 17.39
N GLN A 168 1.88 -6.29 16.71
CA GLN A 168 3.03 -5.43 17.07
C GLN A 168 2.79 -4.71 18.39
N PRO A 169 3.82 -4.63 19.26
CA PRO A 169 3.71 -3.88 20.51
C PRO A 169 3.25 -2.44 20.29
N GLY A 170 2.28 -1.99 21.09
CA GLY A 170 1.73 -0.64 21.05
C GLY A 170 0.72 -0.38 19.93
N VAL A 171 0.38 -1.34 19.09
CA VAL A 171 -0.67 -1.17 18.06
C VAL A 171 -2.06 -1.37 18.66
N ASP A 172 -2.94 -0.40 18.39
CA ASP A 172 -4.38 -0.58 18.59
C ASP A 172 -4.94 -1.44 17.46
N ALA A 173 -5.19 -2.71 17.76
CA ALA A 173 -5.68 -3.67 16.79
C ALA A 173 -7.07 -3.32 16.22
N ASP A 174 -7.82 -2.43 16.88
CA ASP A 174 -9.13 -1.95 16.40
C ASP A 174 -9.03 -0.69 15.54
N GLN A 175 -7.86 -0.12 15.37
CA GLN A 175 -7.61 1.10 14.61
C GLN A 175 -6.57 0.89 13.49
N ILE A 176 -6.97 0.18 12.45
CA ILE A 176 -6.14 -0.14 11.29
C ILE A 176 -6.58 0.68 10.08
N ALA A 177 -5.61 1.19 9.32
CA ALA A 177 -5.82 1.72 7.97
C ALA A 177 -4.90 1.00 6.97
N ALA A 178 -5.30 0.97 5.70
CA ALA A 178 -4.46 0.43 4.65
C ALA A 178 -4.41 1.36 3.42
N LEU A 179 -3.20 1.54 2.89
CA LEU A 179 -2.92 2.32 1.69
C LEU A 179 -2.27 1.42 0.64
N GLY A 180 -2.83 1.38 -0.56
CA GLY A 180 -2.33 0.55 -1.66
C GLY A 180 -1.87 1.41 -2.84
N PHE A 181 -0.73 1.06 -3.43
CA PHE A 181 -0.14 1.77 -4.57
C PHE A 181 -0.05 0.83 -5.77
N CYS A 182 -0.53 1.25 -6.95
CA CYS A 182 -0.49 0.45 -8.17
C CYS A 182 -1.16 -0.93 -7.96
N MET A 183 -0.39 -2.00 -8.01
CA MET A 183 -0.82 -3.36 -7.69
C MET A 183 -1.48 -3.48 -6.31
N GLY A 184 -1.15 -2.58 -5.38
CA GLY A 184 -1.77 -2.47 -4.06
C GLY A 184 -3.28 -2.15 -4.08
N GLY A 185 -3.85 -1.81 -5.22
CA GLY A 185 -5.31 -1.69 -5.38
C GLY A 185 -6.06 -3.00 -5.13
N HIS A 186 -5.46 -4.13 -5.55
CA HIS A 186 -6.06 -5.46 -5.34
C HIS A 186 -6.25 -5.82 -3.86
N PRO A 187 -5.22 -5.73 -3.00
CA PRO A 187 -5.40 -6.00 -1.56
C PRO A 187 -6.35 -5.01 -0.88
N ILE A 188 -6.42 -3.75 -1.31
CA ILE A 188 -7.40 -2.79 -0.77
C ILE A 188 -8.83 -3.23 -1.08
N LEU A 189 -9.11 -3.64 -2.32
CA LEU A 189 -10.42 -4.17 -2.68
C LEU A 189 -10.74 -5.47 -1.91
N GLU A 190 -9.74 -6.33 -1.75
CA GLU A 190 -9.92 -7.59 -1.01
C GLU A 190 -10.18 -7.34 0.49
N LEU A 191 -9.51 -6.37 1.11
CA LEU A 191 -9.80 -5.95 2.49
C LEU A 191 -11.25 -5.48 2.69
N ALA A 192 -11.78 -4.71 1.73
CA ALA A 192 -13.17 -4.29 1.77
C ALA A 192 -14.12 -5.50 1.68
N ARG A 193 -13.82 -6.47 0.78
CA ARG A 193 -14.60 -7.71 0.63
C ARG A 193 -14.55 -8.59 1.89
N MET A 194 -13.39 -8.69 2.54
CA MET A 194 -13.21 -9.44 3.79
C MET A 194 -13.96 -8.80 4.96
N ASN A 195 -14.30 -7.52 4.86
CA ASN A 195 -15.05 -6.78 5.88
C ASN A 195 -14.44 -6.90 7.29
N VAL A 196 -13.15 -6.67 7.40
CA VAL A 196 -12.41 -6.77 8.65
C VAL A 196 -12.77 -5.60 9.58
N PRO A 197 -13.37 -5.84 10.77
CA PRO A 197 -13.92 -4.77 11.62
C PRO A 197 -12.88 -3.76 12.13
N SER A 198 -11.64 -4.18 12.28
CA SER A 198 -10.53 -3.32 12.70
C SER A 198 -10.09 -2.31 11.64
N VAL A 199 -10.38 -2.56 10.37
CA VAL A 199 -9.98 -1.68 9.27
C VAL A 199 -10.99 -0.55 9.11
N LYS A 200 -10.56 0.69 9.35
CA LYS A 200 -11.39 1.90 9.34
C LYS A 200 -11.26 2.71 8.05
N VAL A 201 -10.09 2.66 7.42
CA VAL A 201 -9.76 3.45 6.23
C VAL A 201 -9.03 2.59 5.21
N LEU A 202 -9.46 2.69 3.96
CA LEU A 202 -8.85 2.08 2.80
C LEU A 202 -8.56 3.17 1.76
N VAL A 203 -7.33 3.25 1.27
CA VAL A 203 -6.95 4.23 0.24
C VAL A 203 -6.23 3.53 -0.89
N THR A 204 -6.53 3.88 -2.14
CA THR A 204 -5.73 3.47 -3.29
C THR A 204 -5.17 4.68 -4.02
N TYR A 205 -3.91 4.57 -4.44
CA TYR A 205 -3.26 5.52 -5.32
C TYR A 205 -2.90 4.81 -6.63
N HIS A 206 -3.45 5.30 -7.75
CA HIS A 206 -3.32 4.66 -9.06
C HIS A 206 -3.49 3.13 -8.98
N GLY A 207 -4.48 2.72 -8.16
CA GLY A 207 -4.73 1.30 -7.86
C GLY A 207 -5.25 0.56 -9.07
N VAL A 208 -4.64 -0.58 -9.38
CA VAL A 208 -5.07 -1.47 -10.47
C VAL A 208 -6.12 -2.43 -9.94
N PHE A 209 -7.19 -2.63 -10.73
CA PHE A 209 -8.35 -3.46 -10.38
C PHE A 209 -8.68 -4.50 -11.47
N ASP A 210 -7.73 -4.81 -12.33
CA ASP A 210 -7.96 -5.77 -13.40
C ASP A 210 -8.44 -7.14 -12.88
N GLY A 211 -9.38 -7.74 -13.60
CA GLY A 211 -10.09 -8.94 -13.18
C GLY A 211 -11.19 -8.73 -12.13
N VAL A 212 -11.52 -7.49 -11.79
CA VAL A 212 -12.64 -7.18 -10.88
C VAL A 212 -13.98 -7.68 -11.42
N ASP A 213 -14.16 -7.70 -12.72
CA ASP A 213 -15.35 -8.23 -13.44
C ASP A 213 -15.61 -9.72 -13.18
N ARG A 214 -14.60 -10.46 -12.73
CA ARG A 214 -14.65 -11.89 -12.42
C ARG A 214 -14.77 -12.19 -10.94
N LEU A 215 -14.68 -11.18 -10.08
CA LEU A 215 -14.87 -11.38 -8.65
C LEU A 215 -16.30 -11.79 -8.35
N SER A 216 -16.46 -12.80 -7.50
CA SER A 216 -17.76 -13.16 -6.96
C SER A 216 -18.38 -11.94 -6.28
N HIS A 217 -19.64 -11.65 -6.60
CA HIS A 217 -20.39 -10.68 -5.82
C HIS A 217 -20.42 -11.18 -4.38
N VAL A 218 -20.09 -10.31 -3.44
CA VAL A 218 -20.33 -10.58 -2.02
C VAL A 218 -21.85 -10.52 -1.84
N SER A 219 -22.51 -11.62 -2.25
CA SER A 219 -23.94 -11.78 -2.10
C SER A 219 -24.26 -11.88 -0.62
N GLY A 220 -24.86 -10.83 -0.12
CA GLY A 220 -25.55 -10.93 1.15
C GLY A 220 -24.64 -10.82 2.39
N ILE A 221 -24.46 -9.59 2.82
CA ILE A 221 -24.84 -9.39 4.21
C ILE A 221 -26.36 -9.58 4.18
N GLU A 222 -26.81 -10.84 4.33
CA GLU A 222 -28.17 -11.04 4.77
C GLU A 222 -28.33 -10.16 6.00
N ASN A 223 -29.12 -9.11 5.89
CA ASN A 223 -29.77 -8.50 7.04
C ASN A 223 -30.59 -9.62 7.67
N LYS A 224 -29.94 -10.51 8.41
CA LYS A 224 -30.64 -11.33 9.38
C LYS A 224 -31.17 -10.36 10.39
N SER A 225 -32.39 -9.94 10.16
CA SER A 225 -33.29 -9.43 11.18
C SER A 225 -33.36 -10.48 12.30
N SER A 226 -32.33 -10.55 13.11
CA SER A 226 -32.35 -11.22 14.39
C SER A 226 -32.68 -10.14 15.42
N ASN A 227 -33.87 -10.23 15.98
CA ASN A 227 -34.31 -9.51 17.16
C ASN A 227 -33.41 -9.87 18.35
N SER A 228 -32.21 -9.32 18.40
CA SER A 228 -31.35 -9.31 19.57
C SER A 228 -30.79 -7.90 19.71
N ASP A 229 -31.11 -7.26 20.81
CA ASP A 229 -30.80 -5.86 21.17
C ASP A 229 -29.28 -5.57 21.33
N ASP A 230 -28.38 -6.42 20.85
CA ASP A 230 -26.93 -6.25 20.83
C ASP A 230 -26.37 -6.24 19.40
N GLU A 231 -26.89 -5.37 18.54
CA GLU A 231 -26.30 -5.12 17.24
C GLU A 231 -25.06 -4.24 17.38
N VAL A 232 -23.89 -4.87 17.51
CA VAL A 232 -22.61 -4.20 17.26
C VAL A 232 -22.58 -3.85 15.76
N THR A 233 -23.10 -2.67 15.41
CA THR A 233 -22.99 -2.12 14.06
C THR A 233 -21.51 -1.86 13.75
N THR A 234 -20.83 -2.86 13.20
CA THR A 234 -19.48 -2.69 12.68
C THR A 234 -19.53 -1.71 11.52
N SER A 235 -19.07 -0.48 11.75
CA SER A 235 -19.02 0.54 10.69
C SER A 235 -18.09 0.06 9.59
N LYS A 236 -18.59 0.03 8.35
CA LYS A 236 -17.78 -0.28 7.18
C LYS A 236 -16.65 0.74 6.99
N PRO A 237 -15.51 0.36 6.38
CA PRO A 237 -14.41 1.28 6.16
C PRO A 237 -14.80 2.43 5.23
N ASN A 238 -14.19 3.59 5.44
CA ASN A 238 -14.18 4.65 4.46
C ASN A 238 -13.15 4.35 3.39
N VAL A 239 -13.52 4.47 2.12
CA VAL A 239 -12.66 4.17 0.98
C VAL A 239 -12.38 5.44 0.18
N LEU A 240 -11.11 5.68 -0.14
CA LEU A 240 -10.67 6.74 -1.04
C LEU A 240 -9.92 6.12 -2.21
N VAL A 241 -10.40 6.34 -3.42
CA VAL A 241 -9.74 5.91 -4.66
C VAL A 241 -9.18 7.14 -5.35
N CYS A 242 -7.85 7.20 -5.50
CA CYS A 242 -7.14 8.28 -6.18
C CYS A 242 -6.54 7.74 -7.48
N THR A 243 -6.96 8.26 -8.62
CA THR A 243 -6.53 7.78 -9.93
C THR A 243 -6.28 8.92 -10.92
N GLY A 244 -5.49 8.68 -11.94
CA GLY A 244 -5.26 9.62 -13.02
C GLY A 244 -6.20 9.35 -14.20
N GLU A 245 -6.68 10.39 -14.86
CA GLU A 245 -7.52 10.28 -16.06
C GLU A 245 -6.75 9.66 -17.25
N ASP A 246 -5.44 9.97 -17.33
CA ASP A 246 -4.52 9.48 -18.37
C ASP A 246 -3.75 8.22 -17.94
N ASP A 247 -4.23 7.50 -16.89
CA ASP A 247 -3.61 6.28 -16.43
C ASP A 247 -4.00 5.09 -17.32
N PRO A 248 -3.07 4.52 -18.12
CA PRO A 248 -3.40 3.45 -19.05
C PRO A 248 -3.60 2.08 -18.36
N PHE A 249 -3.25 1.95 -17.08
CA PHE A 249 -3.37 0.70 -16.32
C PHE A 249 -4.67 0.62 -15.51
N VAL A 250 -5.37 1.74 -15.35
CA VAL A 250 -6.64 1.81 -14.64
C VAL A 250 -7.77 2.04 -15.65
N GLY A 251 -8.32 0.95 -16.17
CA GLY A 251 -9.44 0.99 -17.10
C GLY A 251 -10.68 1.63 -16.48
N LYS A 252 -11.37 2.51 -17.22
CA LYS A 252 -12.61 3.15 -16.73
C LYS A 252 -13.67 2.14 -16.30
N GLN A 253 -13.75 1.00 -17.00
CA GLN A 253 -14.68 -0.07 -16.65
C GLN A 253 -14.29 -0.74 -15.33
N ASP A 254 -13.00 -1.07 -15.14
CA ASP A 254 -12.52 -1.72 -13.92
C ASP A 254 -12.67 -0.79 -12.70
N LEU A 255 -12.38 0.51 -12.89
CA LEU A 255 -12.60 1.53 -11.86
C LEU A 255 -14.09 1.63 -11.47
N ALA A 256 -14.99 1.65 -12.46
CA ALA A 256 -16.42 1.71 -12.20
C ALA A 256 -16.93 0.46 -11.47
N LEU A 257 -16.46 -0.73 -11.87
CA LEU A 257 -16.83 -2.00 -11.21
C LEU A 257 -16.27 -2.08 -9.79
N ALA A 258 -15.02 -1.69 -9.58
CA ALA A 258 -14.43 -1.65 -8.23
C ALA A 258 -15.16 -0.67 -7.32
N THR A 259 -15.52 0.51 -7.84
CA THR A 259 -16.29 1.52 -7.10
C THR A 259 -17.69 1.01 -6.75
N ALA A 260 -18.38 0.36 -7.70
CA ALA A 260 -19.66 -0.27 -7.45
C ALA A 260 -19.54 -1.34 -6.35
N MET A 261 -18.51 -2.19 -6.41
CA MET A 261 -18.29 -3.24 -5.41
C MET A 261 -18.02 -2.65 -4.01
N PHE A 262 -17.25 -1.58 -3.87
CA PHE A 262 -17.07 -0.89 -2.59
C PHE A 262 -18.42 -0.41 -2.02
N ASN A 263 -19.28 0.17 -2.87
CA ASN A 263 -20.60 0.66 -2.47
C ASN A 263 -21.55 -0.49 -2.10
N ASP A 264 -21.55 -1.60 -2.86
CA ASP A 264 -22.39 -2.78 -2.61
C ASP A 264 -22.03 -3.47 -1.29
N ILE A 265 -20.74 -3.44 -0.91
CA ILE A 265 -20.25 -3.89 0.41
C ILE A 265 -20.74 -2.96 1.53
N GLY A 266 -21.17 -1.74 1.19
CA GLY A 266 -21.60 -0.72 2.15
C GLY A 266 -20.47 0.21 2.61
N CYS A 267 -19.33 0.22 1.93
CA CYS A 267 -18.28 1.18 2.18
C CYS A 267 -18.68 2.59 1.75
N ASN A 268 -18.24 3.61 2.48
CA ASN A 268 -18.35 4.99 2.04
C ASN A 268 -17.20 5.28 1.07
N CYS A 269 -17.43 5.06 -0.22
CA CYS A 269 -16.41 5.18 -1.27
C CYS A 269 -16.46 6.55 -1.95
N ARG A 270 -15.29 7.21 -1.97
CA ARG A 270 -15.05 8.44 -2.72
C ARG A 270 -13.98 8.21 -3.77
N VAL A 271 -14.23 8.61 -5.01
CA VAL A 271 -13.24 8.61 -6.10
C VAL A 271 -12.74 10.03 -6.34
N MET A 272 -11.43 10.17 -6.49
CA MET A 272 -10.76 11.38 -6.94
C MET A 272 -10.01 11.02 -8.23
N GLU A 273 -10.54 11.47 -9.35
CA GLU A 273 -9.92 11.34 -10.67
C GLU A 273 -9.24 12.67 -11.03
N PHE A 274 -7.96 12.62 -11.40
CA PHE A 274 -7.14 13.78 -11.66
C PHE A 274 -6.86 13.92 -13.15
N GLU A 275 -7.23 15.06 -13.72
CA GLU A 275 -6.96 15.40 -15.12
C GLU A 275 -5.45 15.37 -15.42
N LYS A 276 -5.08 14.96 -16.64
CA LYS A 276 -3.69 14.96 -17.14
C LYS A 276 -2.70 14.25 -16.21
N THR A 277 -3.17 13.25 -15.49
CA THR A 277 -2.39 12.52 -14.50
C THR A 277 -2.22 11.08 -14.94
N ARG A 278 -0.96 10.63 -14.98
CA ARG A 278 -0.55 9.29 -15.42
C ARG A 278 -0.36 8.35 -14.24
N HIS A 279 -0.01 7.10 -14.53
CA HIS A 279 0.27 6.10 -13.50
C HIS A 279 1.45 6.49 -12.62
N GLY A 280 1.40 6.11 -11.34
CA GLY A 280 2.49 6.36 -10.41
C GLY A 280 2.65 7.82 -9.96
N PHE A 281 1.63 8.67 -10.15
CA PHE A 281 1.68 10.12 -9.94
C PHE A 281 2.11 10.55 -8.54
N THR A 282 2.15 9.64 -7.59
CA THR A 282 2.56 9.91 -6.19
C THR A 282 4.05 9.78 -5.95
N ASN A 283 4.81 9.26 -6.91
CA ASN A 283 6.21 8.93 -6.76
C ASN A 283 7.10 9.82 -7.66
N PRO A 284 7.92 10.72 -7.09
CA PRO A 284 8.78 11.62 -7.86
C PRO A 284 9.75 10.91 -8.82
N ALA A 285 10.12 9.68 -8.52
CA ALA A 285 11.00 8.90 -9.37
C ALA A 285 10.35 8.45 -10.68
N GLN A 286 9.03 8.58 -10.82
CA GLN A 286 8.35 8.23 -12.08
C GLN A 286 8.72 9.15 -13.25
N ASP A 287 9.25 10.34 -13.00
CA ASP A 287 9.77 11.22 -14.06
C ASP A 287 11.02 10.64 -14.74
N TYR A 288 11.69 9.67 -14.10
CA TYR A 288 12.82 8.92 -14.68
C TYR A 288 12.39 7.59 -15.30
N ASN A 289 11.11 7.24 -15.25
CA ASN A 289 10.60 6.04 -15.90
C ASN A 289 10.69 6.17 -17.43
N PRO A 290 11.25 5.16 -18.12
CA PRO A 290 11.37 5.22 -19.59
C PRO A 290 10.03 5.10 -20.31
N SER A 291 8.96 4.73 -19.63
CA SER A 291 7.63 4.58 -20.22
C SER A 291 6.79 5.84 -20.01
N ASP A 292 6.22 6.35 -21.09
CA ASP A 292 5.29 7.48 -21.08
C ASP A 292 3.99 7.21 -20.29
N ALA A 293 3.75 5.97 -19.91
CA ALA A 293 2.61 5.61 -19.05
C ALA A 293 2.72 6.14 -17.62
N PHE A 294 3.93 6.52 -17.20
CA PHE A 294 4.24 6.95 -15.84
C PHE A 294 4.69 8.41 -15.82
N ALA A 295 4.29 9.13 -14.79
CA ALA A 295 4.83 10.45 -14.46
C ALA A 295 4.47 10.83 -13.03
N PHE A 296 5.31 11.59 -12.37
CA PHE A 296 4.96 12.28 -11.14
C PHE A 296 4.05 13.47 -11.46
N ASN A 297 3.08 13.73 -10.58
CA ASN A 297 2.25 14.92 -10.66
C ASN A 297 2.07 15.49 -9.25
N GLU A 298 2.77 16.56 -8.96
CA GLU A 298 2.83 17.18 -7.63
C GLU A 298 1.46 17.67 -7.15
N ASP A 299 0.67 18.28 -8.03
CA ASP A 299 -0.67 18.79 -7.68
C ASP A 299 -1.62 17.63 -7.30
N SER A 300 -1.66 16.59 -8.13
CA SER A 300 -2.47 15.40 -7.90
C SER A 300 -2.01 14.64 -6.64
N TYR A 301 -0.68 14.55 -6.44
CA TYR A 301 -0.12 13.98 -5.23
C TYR A 301 -0.54 14.78 -3.99
N SER A 302 -0.36 16.09 -3.98
CA SER A 302 -0.69 16.94 -2.83
C SER A 302 -2.18 16.89 -2.48
N LYS A 303 -3.06 16.94 -3.49
CA LYS A 303 -4.52 16.85 -3.29
C LYS A 303 -4.94 15.48 -2.74
N SER A 304 -4.43 14.41 -3.33
CA SER A 304 -4.75 13.04 -2.89
C SER A 304 -4.23 12.76 -1.48
N TRP A 305 -3.02 13.24 -1.17
CA TRP A 305 -2.42 13.10 0.15
C TRP A 305 -3.16 13.89 1.22
N SER A 306 -3.55 15.15 0.92
CA SER A 306 -4.39 15.95 1.80
C SER A 306 -5.72 15.26 2.12
N ALA A 307 -6.42 14.73 1.10
CA ALA A 307 -7.66 13.99 1.29
C ALA A 307 -7.47 12.73 2.14
N THR A 308 -6.34 12.02 1.97
CA THR A 308 -5.98 10.87 2.79
C THR A 308 -5.77 11.25 4.25
N ARG A 309 -5.02 12.34 4.52
CA ARG A 309 -4.79 12.85 5.87
C ARG A 309 -6.09 13.20 6.57
N ASP A 310 -7.00 13.89 5.87
CA ASP A 310 -8.31 14.26 6.41
C ASP A 310 -9.14 13.03 6.77
N LEU A 311 -9.10 12.00 5.92
CA LEU A 311 -9.79 10.75 6.15
C LEU A 311 -9.24 9.99 7.37
N LEU A 312 -7.91 9.90 7.49
CA LEU A 312 -7.24 9.28 8.64
C LEU A 312 -7.49 10.05 9.95
N LYS A 313 -7.41 11.39 9.93
CA LYS A 313 -7.73 12.24 11.10
C LYS A 313 -9.15 12.00 11.59
N LYS A 314 -10.12 11.93 10.67
CA LYS A 314 -11.52 11.66 11.00
C LYS A 314 -11.71 10.26 11.59
N ALA A 315 -11.09 9.24 11.00
CA ALA A 315 -11.25 7.85 11.41
C ALA A 315 -10.64 7.56 12.79
N PHE A 316 -9.45 8.09 13.04
CA PHE A 316 -8.72 7.87 14.29
C PHE A 316 -8.98 8.94 15.35
N LYS A 317 -10.00 9.81 15.14
CA LYS A 317 -10.43 10.84 16.10
C LYS A 317 -9.26 11.69 16.60
N VAL A 318 -8.33 12.02 15.72
CA VAL A 318 -7.24 12.96 16.04
C VAL A 318 -7.85 14.35 16.21
N ASN A 319 -8.17 14.70 17.45
CA ASN A 319 -8.71 16.01 17.80
C ASN A 319 -7.64 17.09 17.56
N LYS A 320 -8.10 18.24 17.06
CA LYS A 320 -7.26 19.45 16.93
C LYS A 320 -6.89 20.03 18.30
#